data_2f6e4438c61d56250807474273ab63a5
#
_entry.id   2f6e4438c61d56250807474273ab63a5
#
_cell.length_a   1.000
_cell.length_b   1.000
_cell.length_c   1.000
_cell.angle_alpha   90.00
_cell.angle_beta   90.00
_cell.angle_gamma   90.00
#
_symmetry.space_group_name_H-M   'P 1'
#
loop_
_entity.id
_entity.type
_entity.pdbx_description
1 polymer ?
#
loop_
_entity_poly.entity_id
_entity_poly.type
_entity_poly.pdbx_seq_one_letter_code
_entity_poly.pdbx_strand_id
1 'polypeptide(L)'
;MRVGICGAGPAGLTLAAILSREADKGAFEVKVFERGEADRDQGSGWDMSKAALEALSRAGVEPRTVQREGSDTMRFYRTGASRPDVCLRLPSYLKRWGMKKEDVGLDQMNLETERNLIIDGLMGELGGEVAVEHGANVRAARRKGEGVELLGPNQQPLGDFDLVVDASGVHSHARGARFTEAADAFYTGVCLLQGVLRSPEESLAPEIVSKLGEGSFGIFGPTANGEGVLELFVQRYGAAHDNKVANVNISVPFEDPKAFAALVGLSGVHGITSKPEHVDAVKRYYKESLAHEDWPQCYRELFDDIEAVRLLPVHMHPMSEVALGELGVVEGSDSLCLVGVGDALHALPPWSGTSGNFAMQDSADLATALLDLQKREEGWSSESLALVARECERKFLERADEPRQRCIDAGKSAKDKLTTPVKDYDFVLSHITGQKSMFASVETFFIVSFLKTLTWMNWFENYGL
;
A
#
# COMPACT_ATOMS: atom_id res chain seq x y z
N MET A 1 25.44 0.16 -18.22
CA MET A 1 24.45 1.23 -17.86
C MET A 1 24.48 1.44 -16.36
N ARG A 2 24.67 2.68 -15.91
CA ARG A 2 24.62 3.05 -14.48
C ARG A 2 23.19 3.46 -14.11
N VAL A 3 22.59 2.75 -13.16
CA VAL A 3 21.22 2.97 -12.72
C VAL A 3 21.20 3.42 -11.26
N GLY A 4 20.70 4.63 -11.01
CA GLY A 4 20.47 5.15 -9.66
C GLY A 4 19.01 4.94 -9.24
N ILE A 5 18.77 4.25 -8.15
CA ILE A 5 17.42 3.98 -7.63
C ILE A 5 17.22 4.77 -6.34
N CYS A 6 16.21 5.62 -6.29
CA CYS A 6 15.85 6.39 -5.11
C CYS A 6 14.80 5.63 -4.29
N GLY A 7 15.19 5.04 -3.16
CA GLY A 7 14.34 4.30 -2.23
C GLY A 7 14.56 2.78 -2.27
N ALA A 8 14.87 2.19 -1.11
CA ALA A 8 14.95 0.75 -0.87
C ALA A 8 13.62 0.20 -0.33
N GLY A 9 12.50 0.65 -0.88
CA GLY A 9 11.19 0.07 -0.67
C GLY A 9 10.93 -1.11 -1.60
N PRO A 10 9.74 -1.75 -1.51
CA PRO A 10 9.38 -2.88 -2.37
C PRO A 10 9.59 -2.61 -3.87
N ALA A 11 9.26 -1.40 -4.36
CA ALA A 11 9.49 -1.04 -5.76
C ALA A 11 10.97 -1.05 -6.14
N GLY A 12 11.77 -0.23 -5.45
CA GLY A 12 13.19 -0.07 -5.79
C GLY A 12 13.98 -1.38 -5.68
N LEU A 13 13.72 -2.16 -4.63
CA LEU A 13 14.38 -3.44 -4.42
C LEU A 13 13.92 -4.52 -5.42
N THR A 14 12.63 -4.54 -5.81
CA THR A 14 12.16 -5.45 -6.87
C THR A 14 12.89 -5.18 -8.18
N LEU A 15 13.02 -3.92 -8.59
CA LEU A 15 13.77 -3.56 -9.79
C LEU A 15 15.24 -3.98 -9.68
N ALA A 16 15.90 -3.63 -8.57
CA ALA A 16 17.31 -3.94 -8.34
C ALA A 16 17.58 -5.46 -8.40
N ALA A 17 16.72 -6.25 -7.73
CA ALA A 17 16.85 -7.70 -7.71
C ALA A 17 16.63 -8.32 -9.09
N ILE A 18 15.60 -7.90 -9.84
CA ILE A 18 15.36 -8.43 -11.20
C ILE A 18 16.54 -8.08 -12.12
N LEU A 19 17.02 -6.84 -12.13
CA LEU A 19 18.16 -6.45 -12.95
C LEU A 19 19.45 -7.24 -12.58
N SER A 20 19.67 -7.46 -11.29
CA SER A 20 20.80 -8.26 -10.81
C SER A 20 20.75 -9.73 -11.26
N ARG A 21 19.56 -10.30 -11.39
CA ARG A 21 19.37 -11.73 -11.71
C ARG A 21 19.26 -12.01 -13.21
N GLU A 22 18.54 -11.17 -13.94
CA GLU A 22 18.15 -11.46 -15.33
C GLU A 22 19.06 -10.78 -16.36
N ALA A 23 19.86 -9.79 -15.95
CA ALA A 23 20.76 -9.09 -16.86
C ALA A 23 22.06 -9.87 -17.11
N ASP A 24 22.66 -9.61 -18.25
CA ASP A 24 24.02 -10.09 -18.54
C ASP A 24 25.00 -9.47 -17.53
N LYS A 25 26.00 -10.26 -17.12
CA LYS A 25 26.98 -9.81 -16.12
C LYS A 25 27.66 -8.51 -16.54
N GLY A 26 27.59 -7.51 -15.68
CA GLY A 26 28.17 -6.19 -15.91
C GLY A 26 27.34 -5.27 -16.84
N ALA A 27 26.16 -5.69 -17.27
CA ALA A 27 25.29 -4.84 -18.11
C ALA A 27 24.76 -3.63 -17.36
N PHE A 28 24.45 -3.82 -16.07
CA PHE A 28 23.97 -2.76 -15.18
C PHE A 28 24.89 -2.64 -13.96
N GLU A 29 25.19 -1.39 -13.61
CA GLU A 29 25.75 -1.00 -12.31
C GLU A 29 24.63 -0.30 -11.55
N VAL A 30 24.09 -0.97 -10.53
CA VAL A 30 22.91 -0.50 -9.81
C VAL A 30 23.30 0.04 -8.44
N LYS A 31 22.88 1.27 -8.13
CA LYS A 31 23.03 1.87 -6.82
C LYS A 31 21.68 2.33 -6.27
N VAL A 32 21.33 1.83 -5.08
CA VAL A 32 20.09 2.15 -4.39
C VAL A 32 20.39 3.11 -3.24
N PHE A 33 19.62 4.19 -3.11
CA PHE A 33 19.74 5.19 -2.05
C PHE A 33 18.52 5.10 -1.14
N GLU A 34 18.73 4.82 0.14
CA GLU A 34 17.67 4.75 1.13
C GLU A 34 17.92 5.77 2.24
N ARG A 35 16.91 6.61 2.53
CA ARG A 35 17.01 7.63 3.58
C ARG A 35 16.97 7.07 5.01
N GLY A 36 16.34 5.90 5.17
CA GLY A 36 16.20 5.22 6.46
C GLY A 36 17.41 4.37 6.80
N GLU A 37 17.52 4.02 8.08
CA GLU A 37 18.49 3.04 8.55
C GLU A 37 18.09 1.61 8.13
N ALA A 38 19.06 0.69 8.14
CA ALA A 38 18.88 -0.66 7.64
C ALA A 38 17.87 -1.51 8.46
N ASP A 39 17.76 -1.24 9.76
CA ASP A 39 16.95 -1.97 10.74
C ASP A 39 15.58 -1.33 11.01
N ARG A 40 15.18 -0.37 10.17
CA ARG A 40 13.94 0.37 10.37
C ARG A 40 12.71 -0.52 10.14
N ASP A 41 11.81 -0.58 11.14
CA ASP A 41 10.48 -1.17 10.96
C ASP A 41 9.69 -0.41 9.89
N GLN A 42 9.29 -1.12 8.84
CA GLN A 42 8.56 -0.60 7.68
C GLN A 42 7.04 -0.67 7.84
N GLY A 43 6.55 -1.25 8.93
CA GLY A 43 5.14 -1.38 9.24
C GLY A 43 4.46 -2.61 8.62
N SER A 44 3.11 -2.60 8.61
CA SER A 44 2.28 -3.70 8.12
C SER A 44 2.45 -3.94 6.62
N GLY A 45 2.09 -5.15 6.19
CA GLY A 45 2.03 -5.54 4.80
C GLY A 45 0.67 -5.23 4.15
N TRP A 46 0.42 -5.92 3.06
CA TRP A 46 -0.80 -5.81 2.26
C TRP A 46 -1.09 -7.13 1.54
N ASP A 47 -2.29 -7.23 0.97
CA ASP A 47 -2.67 -8.37 0.12
C ASP A 47 -2.00 -8.25 -1.25
N MET A 48 -1.19 -9.23 -1.62
CA MET A 48 -0.45 -9.19 -2.88
C MET A 48 -1.27 -9.70 -4.05
N SER A 49 -1.29 -8.95 -5.14
CA SER A 49 -1.88 -9.38 -6.40
C SER A 49 -1.01 -10.44 -7.10
N LYS A 50 -1.60 -11.17 -8.04
CA LYS A 50 -0.87 -12.13 -8.88
C LYS A 50 0.35 -11.49 -9.56
N ALA A 51 0.19 -10.29 -10.14
CA ALA A 51 1.27 -9.57 -10.80
C ALA A 51 2.42 -9.21 -9.83
N ALA A 52 2.12 -8.84 -8.59
CA ALA A 52 3.13 -8.57 -7.58
C ALA A 52 3.84 -9.85 -7.12
N LEU A 53 3.12 -10.98 -7.00
CA LEU A 53 3.73 -12.29 -6.71
C LEU A 53 4.64 -12.76 -7.85
N GLU A 54 4.24 -12.54 -9.09
CA GLU A 54 5.09 -12.81 -10.27
C GLU A 54 6.35 -11.93 -10.27
N ALA A 55 6.22 -10.64 -9.91
CA ALA A 55 7.36 -9.73 -9.77
C ALA A 55 8.35 -10.20 -8.67
N LEU A 56 7.83 -10.65 -7.51
CA LEU A 56 8.64 -11.26 -6.45
C LEU A 56 9.39 -12.50 -6.93
N SER A 57 8.68 -13.41 -7.59
CA SER A 57 9.29 -14.64 -8.12
C SER A 57 10.41 -14.34 -9.12
N ARG A 58 10.23 -13.36 -10.00
CA ARG A 58 11.29 -12.88 -10.91
C ARG A 58 12.47 -12.28 -10.16
N ALA A 59 12.21 -11.55 -9.08
CA ALA A 59 13.25 -11.01 -8.21
C ALA A 59 13.99 -12.09 -7.40
N GLY A 60 13.55 -13.37 -7.46
CA GLY A 60 14.14 -14.51 -6.78
C GLY A 60 13.52 -14.85 -5.44
N VAL A 61 12.58 -14.06 -4.97
CA VAL A 61 11.90 -14.29 -3.70
C VAL A 61 10.75 -15.27 -3.90
N GLU A 62 10.77 -16.38 -3.19
CA GLU A 62 9.66 -17.34 -3.19
C GLU A 62 8.45 -16.70 -2.48
N PRO A 63 7.30 -16.50 -3.15
CA PRO A 63 6.17 -15.80 -2.58
C PRO A 63 5.68 -16.35 -1.24
N ARG A 64 5.77 -17.67 -1.05
CA ARG A 64 5.34 -18.32 0.20
C ARG A 64 6.16 -17.90 1.42
N THR A 65 7.40 -17.48 1.24
CA THR A 65 8.28 -17.06 2.34
C THR A 65 7.92 -15.70 2.91
N VAL A 66 7.19 -14.89 2.15
CA VAL A 66 6.74 -13.55 2.56
C VAL A 66 5.24 -13.51 2.88
N GLN A 67 4.52 -14.60 2.63
CA GLN A 67 3.10 -14.73 2.94
C GLN A 67 2.93 -15.21 4.37
N ARG A 68 1.94 -14.64 5.05
CA ARG A 68 1.57 -15.07 6.38
C ARG A 68 0.64 -16.29 6.30
N GLU A 69 0.96 -17.34 7.01
CA GLU A 69 0.09 -18.51 7.13
C GLU A 69 -1.25 -18.15 7.79
N GLY A 70 -2.34 -18.74 7.29
CA GLY A 70 -3.68 -18.55 7.85
C GLY A 70 -4.38 -17.26 7.50
N SER A 71 -3.74 -16.33 6.79
CA SER A 71 -4.30 -15.02 6.43
C SER A 71 -5.23 -15.04 5.21
N ASP A 72 -5.89 -16.15 4.94
CA ASP A 72 -6.78 -16.33 3.79
C ASP A 72 -8.22 -15.85 4.04
N THR A 73 -8.44 -15.15 5.14
CA THR A 73 -9.78 -14.71 5.55
C THR A 73 -9.78 -13.24 5.92
N MET A 74 -10.57 -12.46 5.18
CA MET A 74 -10.88 -11.07 5.50
C MET A 74 -12.37 -10.95 5.80
N ARG A 75 -12.73 -10.25 6.88
CA ARG A 75 -14.11 -10.11 7.34
C ARG A 75 -14.44 -8.65 7.55
N PHE A 76 -15.64 -8.25 7.17
CA PHE A 76 -16.14 -6.90 7.39
C PHE A 76 -17.45 -6.95 8.18
N TYR A 77 -17.54 -6.12 9.21
CA TYR A 77 -18.66 -6.06 10.14
C TYR A 77 -19.21 -4.64 10.21
N ARG A 78 -20.49 -4.52 10.53
CA ARG A 78 -21.03 -3.28 11.10
C ARG A 78 -20.93 -3.32 12.60
N THR A 79 -20.82 -2.14 13.22
CA THR A 79 -20.85 -1.99 14.67
C THR A 79 -22.07 -2.70 15.26
N GLY A 80 -21.85 -3.49 16.32
CA GLY A 80 -22.88 -4.30 16.96
C GLY A 80 -23.27 -5.59 16.26
N ALA A 81 -22.78 -5.86 15.04
CA ALA A 81 -23.05 -7.11 14.36
C ALA A 81 -22.21 -8.26 14.94
N SER A 82 -22.87 -9.37 15.25
CA SER A 82 -22.20 -10.62 15.65
C SER A 82 -21.70 -11.44 14.47
N ARG A 83 -22.21 -11.18 13.26
CA ARG A 83 -21.86 -11.85 12.01
C ARG A 83 -21.24 -10.88 11.03
N PRO A 84 -20.25 -11.30 10.23
CA PRO A 84 -19.71 -10.45 9.18
C PRO A 84 -20.78 -10.19 8.12
N ASP A 85 -20.83 -8.95 7.63
CA ASP A 85 -21.63 -8.60 6.46
C ASP A 85 -20.99 -9.14 5.18
N VAL A 86 -19.65 -9.18 5.16
CA VAL A 86 -18.86 -9.78 4.09
C VAL A 86 -17.75 -10.64 4.69
N CYS A 87 -17.59 -11.85 4.17
CA CYS A 87 -16.50 -12.74 4.52
C CYS A 87 -15.86 -13.28 3.24
N LEU A 88 -14.61 -12.96 3.04
CA LEU A 88 -13.84 -13.29 1.85
C LEU A 88 -12.92 -14.48 2.17
N ARG A 89 -13.46 -15.68 1.96
CA ARG A 89 -12.77 -16.95 2.21
C ARG A 89 -13.29 -18.02 1.26
N LEU A 90 -12.42 -18.91 0.81
CA LEU A 90 -12.86 -20.11 0.11
C LEU A 90 -13.42 -21.14 1.12
N PRO A 91 -14.72 -21.50 1.04
CA PRO A 91 -15.34 -22.50 1.92
C PRO A 91 -14.60 -23.83 1.92
N SER A 92 -14.51 -24.48 3.08
CA SER A 92 -13.75 -25.71 3.25
C SER A 92 -14.32 -26.86 2.39
N TYR A 93 -15.63 -26.91 2.18
CA TYR A 93 -16.25 -27.94 1.32
C TYR A 93 -15.83 -27.77 -0.15
N LEU A 94 -15.65 -26.53 -0.65
CA LEU A 94 -15.15 -26.31 -2.00
C LEU A 94 -13.67 -26.74 -2.11
N LYS A 95 -12.88 -26.47 -1.09
CA LYS A 95 -11.50 -26.99 -1.01
C LYS A 95 -11.47 -28.54 -1.04
N ARG A 96 -12.41 -29.21 -0.33
CA ARG A 96 -12.55 -30.69 -0.37
C ARG A 96 -12.93 -31.25 -1.73
N TRP A 97 -13.64 -30.46 -2.55
CA TRP A 97 -13.98 -30.84 -3.93
C TRP A 97 -12.87 -30.49 -4.93
N GLY A 98 -11.70 -30.06 -4.43
CA GLY A 98 -10.57 -29.73 -5.27
C GLY A 98 -10.70 -28.39 -6.00
N MET A 99 -11.72 -27.60 -5.66
CA MET A 99 -11.88 -26.25 -6.23
C MET A 99 -10.82 -25.31 -5.67
N LYS A 100 -10.32 -24.45 -6.54
CA LYS A 100 -9.37 -23.39 -6.20
C LYS A 100 -10.09 -22.04 -6.14
N LYS A 101 -9.40 -21.02 -5.61
CA LYS A 101 -9.93 -19.66 -5.56
C LYS A 101 -10.32 -19.13 -6.93
N GLU A 102 -9.54 -19.46 -7.95
CA GLU A 102 -9.74 -19.08 -9.36
C GLU A 102 -11.09 -19.59 -9.90
N ASP A 103 -11.49 -20.83 -9.51
CA ASP A 103 -12.71 -21.47 -9.98
C ASP A 103 -13.99 -20.76 -9.49
N VAL A 104 -13.85 -19.89 -8.49
CA VAL A 104 -14.97 -19.16 -7.87
C VAL A 104 -14.77 -17.64 -7.92
N GLY A 105 -13.84 -17.14 -8.74
CA GLY A 105 -13.58 -15.72 -8.91
C GLY A 105 -12.92 -15.04 -7.69
N LEU A 106 -12.32 -15.83 -6.79
CA LEU A 106 -11.58 -15.35 -5.62
C LEU A 106 -10.06 -15.38 -5.82
N ASP A 107 -9.61 -15.51 -7.05
CA ASP A 107 -8.20 -15.55 -7.44
C ASP A 107 -7.46 -14.24 -7.18
N GLN A 108 -8.20 -13.13 -7.15
CA GLN A 108 -7.64 -11.82 -6.82
C GLN A 108 -7.51 -11.57 -5.31
N MET A 109 -8.02 -12.47 -4.49
CA MET A 109 -7.90 -12.42 -3.05
C MET A 109 -6.66 -13.15 -2.60
N ASN A 110 -5.60 -12.41 -2.46
CA ASN A 110 -4.30 -12.95 -2.13
C ASN A 110 -4.08 -12.98 -0.62
N LEU A 111 -3.13 -13.83 -0.21
CA LEU A 111 -2.70 -13.91 1.17
C LEU A 111 -2.05 -12.59 1.59
N GLU A 112 -2.32 -12.18 2.82
CA GLU A 112 -1.63 -11.04 3.42
C GLU A 112 -0.14 -11.34 3.52
N THR A 113 0.66 -10.32 3.27
CA THR A 113 2.11 -10.37 3.37
C THR A 113 2.60 -9.38 4.39
N GLU A 114 3.86 -9.43 4.73
CA GLU A 114 4.51 -8.45 5.58
C GLU A 114 5.55 -7.66 4.82
N ARG A 115 5.50 -6.35 4.96
CA ARG A 115 6.42 -5.46 4.25
C ARG A 115 7.88 -5.74 4.60
N ASN A 116 8.17 -6.02 5.86
CA ASN A 116 9.53 -6.34 6.30
C ASN A 116 10.04 -7.63 5.65
N LEU A 117 9.21 -8.69 5.60
CA LEU A 117 9.58 -9.94 4.94
C LEU A 117 9.84 -9.76 3.44
N ILE A 118 9.03 -8.93 2.77
CA ILE A 118 9.25 -8.61 1.35
C ILE A 118 10.59 -7.90 1.18
N ILE A 119 10.90 -6.91 2.01
CA ILE A 119 12.14 -6.14 1.94
C ILE A 119 13.33 -7.04 2.24
N ASP A 120 13.29 -7.83 3.30
CA ASP A 120 14.35 -8.75 3.70
C ASP A 120 14.61 -9.81 2.63
N GLY A 121 13.52 -10.38 2.07
CA GLY A 121 13.61 -11.31 0.95
C GLY A 121 14.28 -10.68 -0.26
N LEU A 122 13.85 -9.50 -0.68
CA LEU A 122 14.43 -8.79 -1.82
C LEU A 122 15.89 -8.37 -1.57
N MET A 123 16.20 -7.91 -0.35
CA MET A 123 17.60 -7.59 0.03
C MET A 123 18.52 -8.81 -0.03
N GLY A 124 18.01 -9.99 0.36
CA GLY A 124 18.73 -11.25 0.29
C GLY A 124 19.05 -11.71 -1.13
N GLU A 125 18.28 -11.26 -2.12
CA GLU A 125 18.46 -11.61 -3.54
C GLU A 125 19.33 -10.62 -4.33
N LEU A 126 19.80 -9.55 -3.70
CA LEU A 126 20.69 -8.58 -4.35
C LEU A 126 22.06 -9.20 -4.60
N GLY A 127 22.52 -9.19 -5.85
CA GLY A 127 23.88 -9.58 -6.21
C GLY A 127 24.93 -8.56 -5.75
N GLY A 128 26.19 -8.98 -5.72
CA GLY A 128 27.31 -8.11 -5.32
C GLY A 128 27.56 -6.89 -6.23
N GLU A 129 26.85 -6.78 -7.34
CA GLU A 129 26.87 -5.64 -8.27
C GLU A 129 25.87 -4.53 -7.87
N VAL A 130 25.01 -4.79 -6.88
CA VAL A 130 24.04 -3.82 -6.36
C VAL A 130 24.55 -3.24 -5.04
N ALA A 131 24.73 -1.94 -4.99
CA ALA A 131 25.11 -1.22 -3.77
C ALA A 131 23.86 -0.55 -3.16
N VAL A 132 23.54 -0.83 -1.89
CA VAL A 132 22.49 -0.14 -1.13
C VAL A 132 23.15 0.80 -0.11
N GLU A 133 22.91 2.10 -0.26
CA GLU A 133 23.42 3.14 0.63
C GLU A 133 22.30 3.62 1.55
N HIS A 134 22.34 3.20 2.83
CA HIS A 134 21.42 3.64 3.87
C HIS A 134 21.80 5.01 4.42
N GLY A 135 20.85 5.77 4.98
CA GLY A 135 21.05 7.13 5.44
C GLY A 135 21.20 8.17 4.31
N ALA A 136 21.13 7.71 3.06
CA ALA A 136 21.28 8.54 1.86
C ALA A 136 19.95 9.17 1.45
N ASN A 137 19.76 10.44 1.77
CA ASN A 137 18.53 11.17 1.51
C ASN A 137 18.63 11.94 0.19
N VAL A 138 18.04 11.41 -0.88
CA VAL A 138 17.93 12.12 -2.16
C VAL A 138 16.98 13.31 -2.01
N ARG A 139 17.43 14.50 -2.42
CA ARG A 139 16.69 15.76 -2.32
C ARG A 139 16.39 16.39 -3.67
N ALA A 140 17.11 16.03 -4.70
CA ALA A 140 16.84 16.50 -6.07
C ALA A 140 17.48 15.54 -7.07
N ALA A 141 17.01 15.65 -8.30
CA ALA A 141 17.65 15.14 -9.51
C ALA A 141 17.78 16.27 -10.52
N ARG A 142 18.84 16.28 -11.29
CA ARG A 142 19.01 17.28 -12.37
C ARG A 142 19.74 16.68 -13.56
N ARG A 143 19.53 17.26 -14.72
CA ARG A 143 20.26 16.89 -15.92
C ARG A 143 21.76 17.18 -15.77
N LYS A 144 22.60 16.26 -16.19
CA LYS A 144 24.05 16.44 -16.28
C LYS A 144 24.57 15.75 -17.53
N GLY A 145 24.85 16.56 -18.57
CA GLY A 145 25.12 16.01 -19.89
C GLY A 145 23.94 15.21 -20.44
N GLU A 146 24.18 13.99 -20.83
CA GLU A 146 23.16 13.05 -21.31
C GLU A 146 22.49 12.27 -20.19
N GLY A 147 23.03 12.30 -18.96
CA GLY A 147 22.54 11.56 -17.80
C GLY A 147 21.86 12.45 -16.77
N VAL A 148 21.72 11.88 -15.57
CA VAL A 148 21.07 12.49 -14.41
C VAL A 148 22.01 12.46 -13.21
N GLU A 149 22.19 13.59 -12.54
CA GLU A 149 22.87 13.71 -11.26
C GLU A 149 21.87 13.70 -10.12
N LEU A 150 22.10 12.84 -9.13
CA LEU A 150 21.36 12.83 -7.88
C LEU A 150 22.04 13.71 -6.83
N LEU A 151 21.24 14.45 -6.08
CA LEU A 151 21.67 15.39 -5.06
C LEU A 151 21.06 15.06 -3.71
N GLY A 152 21.88 15.08 -2.68
CA GLY A 152 21.50 14.96 -1.29
C GLY A 152 21.18 16.31 -0.62
N PRO A 153 21.12 16.36 0.73
CA PRO A 153 21.00 17.58 1.48
C PRO A 153 22.13 18.57 1.10
N ASN A 154 21.80 19.88 1.13
CA ASN A 154 22.74 20.95 0.78
C ASN A 154 23.34 20.84 -0.63
N GLN A 155 22.61 20.21 -1.56
CA GLN A 155 23.03 20.04 -2.96
C GLN A 155 24.31 19.21 -3.12
N GLN A 156 24.66 18.37 -2.15
CA GLN A 156 25.82 17.48 -2.29
C GLN A 156 25.57 16.43 -3.37
N PRO A 157 26.51 16.19 -4.29
CA PRO A 157 26.37 15.14 -5.30
C PRO A 157 26.37 13.74 -4.66
N LEU A 158 25.40 12.91 -5.01
CA LEU A 158 25.32 11.50 -4.62
C LEU A 158 25.81 10.57 -5.72
N GLY A 159 25.79 11.03 -6.97
CA GLY A 159 26.31 10.29 -8.12
C GLY A 159 25.67 10.73 -9.43
N ASP A 160 26.30 10.28 -10.52
CA ASP A 160 25.87 10.50 -11.90
C ASP A 160 25.44 9.17 -12.51
N PHE A 161 24.26 9.15 -13.13
CA PHE A 161 23.62 7.95 -13.65
C PHE A 161 23.17 8.14 -15.08
N ASP A 162 23.17 7.05 -15.84
CA ASP A 162 22.60 7.05 -17.19
C ASP A 162 21.07 7.04 -17.11
N LEU A 163 20.52 6.36 -16.08
CA LEU A 163 19.09 6.33 -15.73
C LEU A 163 18.91 6.51 -14.23
N VAL A 164 17.95 7.34 -13.84
CA VAL A 164 17.46 7.41 -12.46
C VAL A 164 16.05 6.83 -12.37
N VAL A 165 15.83 5.96 -11.40
CA VAL A 165 14.51 5.42 -11.07
C VAL A 165 14.06 5.95 -9.71
N ASP A 166 12.99 6.73 -9.73
CA ASP A 166 12.40 7.30 -8.53
C ASP A 166 11.38 6.33 -7.93
N ALA A 167 11.80 5.61 -6.91
CA ALA A 167 11.02 4.69 -6.08
C ALA A 167 10.89 5.19 -4.63
N SER A 168 11.08 6.51 -4.41
CA SER A 168 11.19 7.11 -3.07
C SER A 168 9.86 7.33 -2.36
N GLY A 169 8.74 6.93 -2.98
CA GLY A 169 7.41 6.99 -2.39
C GLY A 169 6.73 8.36 -2.56
N VAL A 170 5.57 8.51 -1.91
CA VAL A 170 4.67 9.67 -2.09
C VAL A 170 5.31 11.05 -1.81
N HIS A 171 6.35 11.10 -0.99
CA HIS A 171 7.09 12.32 -0.68
C HIS A 171 8.41 12.41 -1.46
N SER A 172 8.41 11.99 -2.72
CA SER A 172 9.57 12.08 -3.59
C SER A 172 10.04 13.53 -3.78
N HIS A 173 11.36 13.71 -3.72
CA HIS A 173 12.01 14.97 -4.09
C HIS A 173 12.65 14.88 -5.50
N ALA A 174 13.02 13.70 -5.97
CA ALA A 174 13.58 13.52 -7.32
C ALA A 174 12.55 13.82 -8.41
N ARG A 175 11.27 13.58 -8.09
CA ARG A 175 10.11 13.86 -8.94
C ARG A 175 10.09 15.29 -9.49
N GLY A 176 10.51 16.31 -8.72
CA GLY A 176 10.52 17.71 -9.13
C GLY A 176 11.39 18.02 -10.35
N ALA A 177 12.30 17.12 -10.74
CA ALA A 177 13.04 17.26 -12.01
C ALA A 177 12.18 16.92 -13.24
N ARG A 178 11.07 16.21 -13.06
CA ARG A 178 10.19 15.74 -14.12
C ARG A 178 8.81 16.40 -14.08
N PHE A 179 8.30 16.68 -12.88
CA PHE A 179 6.93 17.16 -12.67
C PHE A 179 6.92 18.46 -11.87
N THR A 180 5.96 19.31 -12.16
CA THR A 180 5.72 20.57 -11.42
C THR A 180 4.93 20.30 -10.14
N GLU A 181 4.86 21.30 -9.25
CA GLU A 181 4.07 21.22 -8.02
C GLU A 181 2.57 20.92 -8.27
N ALA A 182 2.03 21.27 -9.44
CA ALA A 182 0.65 20.94 -9.82
C ALA A 182 0.39 19.42 -9.89
N ALA A 183 1.44 18.64 -10.06
CA ALA A 183 1.40 17.18 -10.10
C ALA A 183 1.72 16.54 -8.75
N ASP A 184 1.99 17.31 -7.70
CA ASP A 184 2.34 16.77 -6.38
C ASP A 184 1.14 16.09 -5.71
N ALA A 185 1.47 15.16 -4.83
CA ALA A 185 0.45 14.47 -4.05
C ALA A 185 -0.26 15.44 -3.12
N PHE A 186 -1.57 15.42 -3.15
CA PHE A 186 -2.40 16.22 -2.25
C PHE A 186 -2.90 15.36 -1.06
N TYR A 187 -3.16 16.01 0.05
CA TYR A 187 -3.77 15.40 1.21
C TYR A 187 -5.25 15.08 0.94
N THR A 188 -5.66 13.84 1.22
CA THR A 188 -7.02 13.35 0.89
C THR A 188 -8.11 13.82 1.85
N GLY A 189 -7.76 14.48 2.95
CA GLY A 189 -8.69 14.80 4.04
C GLY A 189 -8.87 13.64 5.03
N VAL A 190 -8.02 12.61 4.98
CA VAL A 190 -8.08 11.45 5.88
C VAL A 190 -6.72 11.21 6.51
N CYS A 191 -6.70 11.05 7.83
CA CYS A 191 -5.56 10.55 8.58
C CYS A 191 -5.79 9.09 8.98
N LEU A 192 -4.77 8.26 8.82
CA LEU A 192 -4.75 6.91 9.35
C LEU A 192 -4.04 6.95 10.72
N LEU A 193 -4.78 6.71 11.79
CA LEU A 193 -4.23 6.54 13.14
C LEU A 193 -4.02 5.05 13.38
N GLN A 194 -2.77 4.67 13.63
CA GLN A 194 -2.37 3.28 13.82
C GLN A 194 -1.91 3.06 15.26
N GLY A 195 -2.45 2.02 15.89
CA GLY A 195 -1.96 1.46 17.15
C GLY A 195 -1.37 0.08 16.93
N VAL A 196 -0.33 -0.26 17.68
CA VAL A 196 0.33 -1.56 17.66
C VAL A 196 0.06 -2.28 18.98
N LEU A 197 -0.42 -3.50 18.89
CA LEU A 197 -0.69 -4.43 19.99
C LEU A 197 0.29 -5.58 19.93
N ARG A 198 0.88 -5.94 21.07
CA ARG A 198 1.58 -7.22 21.24
C ARG A 198 0.69 -8.20 21.98
N SER A 199 0.85 -9.49 21.66
CA SER A 199 0.05 -10.55 22.27
C SER A 199 -1.47 -10.29 22.22
N PRO A 200 -2.06 -10.09 21.02
CA PRO A 200 -3.46 -9.71 20.89
C PRO A 200 -4.43 -10.72 21.55
N GLU A 201 -4.03 -11.99 21.71
CA GLU A 201 -4.80 -13.01 22.41
C GLU A 201 -4.97 -12.72 23.89
N GLU A 202 -3.99 -12.04 24.51
CA GLU A 202 -3.99 -11.72 25.94
C GLU A 202 -4.61 -10.34 26.21
N SER A 203 -4.40 -9.41 25.25
CA SER A 203 -4.78 -8.00 25.38
C SER A 203 -6.19 -7.71 24.88
N LEU A 204 -6.67 -8.40 23.86
CA LEU A 204 -7.96 -8.12 23.25
C LEU A 204 -9.09 -8.95 23.88
N ALA A 205 -10.29 -8.37 23.92
CA ALA A 205 -11.49 -9.10 24.31
C ALA A 205 -11.69 -10.34 23.43
N PRO A 206 -12.19 -11.46 24.01
CA PRO A 206 -12.38 -12.72 23.26
C PRO A 206 -13.21 -12.58 21.98
N GLU A 207 -14.17 -11.66 21.97
CA GLU A 207 -14.97 -11.33 20.79
C GLU A 207 -14.10 -10.77 19.65
N ILE A 208 -13.16 -9.89 19.97
CA ILE A 208 -12.23 -9.30 18.99
C ILE A 208 -11.27 -10.36 18.48
N VAL A 209 -10.69 -11.17 19.38
CA VAL A 209 -9.79 -12.27 19.03
C VAL A 209 -10.49 -13.26 18.09
N SER A 210 -11.74 -13.61 18.39
CA SER A 210 -12.54 -14.50 17.53
C SER A 210 -12.80 -13.92 16.14
N LYS A 211 -13.02 -12.62 16.02
CA LYS A 211 -13.20 -11.93 14.73
C LYS A 211 -11.89 -11.78 13.97
N LEU A 212 -10.80 -11.56 14.67
CA LEU A 212 -9.47 -11.46 14.09
C LEU A 212 -9.03 -12.83 13.54
N GLY A 213 -9.21 -13.92 14.31
CA GLY A 213 -8.75 -15.26 13.90
C GLY A 213 -7.29 -15.24 13.47
N GLU A 214 -6.97 -15.88 12.37
CA GLU A 214 -5.63 -15.86 11.76
C GLU A 214 -5.46 -14.76 10.69
N GLY A 215 -6.48 -13.97 10.40
CA GLY A 215 -6.49 -12.98 9.34
C GLY A 215 -6.63 -11.54 9.83
N SER A 216 -7.48 -10.82 9.14
CA SER A 216 -7.85 -9.44 9.44
C SER A 216 -9.36 -9.25 9.43
N PHE A 217 -9.82 -8.17 10.07
CA PHE A 217 -11.20 -7.74 9.95
C PHE A 217 -11.32 -6.22 9.93
N GLY A 218 -12.33 -5.74 9.22
CA GLY A 218 -12.77 -4.35 9.22
C GLY A 218 -14.10 -4.20 9.93
N ILE A 219 -14.28 -3.07 10.62
CA ILE A 219 -15.55 -2.68 11.24
C ILE A 219 -15.89 -1.26 10.85
N PHE A 220 -17.15 -1.06 10.50
CA PHE A 220 -17.69 0.25 10.15
C PHE A 220 -18.76 0.65 11.17
N GLY A 221 -18.68 1.88 11.64
CA GLY A 221 -19.63 2.44 12.58
C GLY A 221 -19.68 3.96 12.55
N PRO A 222 -20.61 4.58 13.28
CA PRO A 222 -20.71 6.03 13.35
C PRO A 222 -19.49 6.63 14.04
N THR A 223 -19.09 7.83 13.60
CA THR A 223 -18.19 8.70 14.38
C THR A 223 -18.88 9.18 15.66
N ALA A 224 -18.12 9.61 16.66
CA ALA A 224 -18.65 10.07 17.93
C ALA A 224 -19.66 11.23 17.79
N ASN A 225 -19.50 12.10 16.80
CA ASN A 225 -20.44 13.17 16.49
C ASN A 225 -21.62 12.73 15.58
N GLY A 226 -21.65 11.48 15.13
CA GLY A 226 -22.68 10.93 14.24
C GLY A 226 -22.68 11.49 12.81
N GLU A 227 -21.66 12.26 12.42
CA GLU A 227 -21.63 12.94 11.11
C GLU A 227 -20.87 12.18 10.02
N GLY A 228 -20.35 11.00 10.32
CA GLY A 228 -19.58 10.21 9.37
C GLY A 228 -19.45 8.74 9.76
N VAL A 229 -18.66 8.03 8.97
CA VAL A 229 -18.30 6.63 9.20
C VAL A 229 -16.87 6.56 9.68
N LEU A 230 -16.67 5.86 10.77
CA LEU A 230 -15.36 5.45 11.24
C LEU A 230 -15.10 4.03 10.73
N GLU A 231 -14.00 3.85 10.01
CA GLU A 231 -13.48 2.53 9.67
C GLU A 231 -12.37 2.17 10.65
N LEU A 232 -12.50 1.00 11.25
CA LEU A 232 -11.51 0.40 12.11
C LEU A 232 -11.10 -0.92 11.47
N PHE A 233 -9.81 -1.06 11.19
CA PHE A 233 -9.24 -2.24 10.57
C PHE A 233 -8.18 -2.86 11.48
N VAL A 234 -8.38 -4.12 11.86
CA VAL A 234 -7.44 -4.88 12.70
C VAL A 234 -6.81 -5.96 11.85
N GLN A 235 -5.48 -5.97 11.85
CA GLN A 235 -4.68 -6.88 11.03
C GLN A 235 -3.57 -7.49 11.87
N ARG A 236 -3.43 -8.82 11.84
CA ARG A 236 -2.24 -9.47 12.39
C ARG A 236 -1.03 -9.18 11.54
N TYR A 237 0.11 -9.05 12.18
CA TYR A 237 1.41 -9.06 11.52
C TYR A 237 2.50 -9.52 12.50
N GLY A 238 3.75 -9.60 12.02
CA GLY A 238 4.88 -9.97 12.86
C GLY A 238 5.23 -11.44 12.79
N ALA A 239 5.36 -11.99 11.57
CA ALA A 239 5.83 -13.37 11.37
C ALA A 239 7.16 -13.64 12.10
N ALA A 240 8.03 -12.61 12.18
CA ALA A 240 9.24 -12.64 13.00
C ALA A 240 8.96 -12.74 14.52
N HIS A 241 7.73 -12.51 14.95
CA HIS A 241 7.26 -12.55 16.35
C HIS A 241 6.14 -13.58 16.57
N ASP A 242 6.17 -14.70 15.84
CA ASP A 242 5.16 -15.77 15.93
C ASP A 242 3.71 -15.29 15.69
N ASN A 243 3.52 -14.27 14.84
CA ASN A 243 2.22 -13.61 14.59
C ASN A 243 1.53 -13.03 15.85
N LYS A 244 2.31 -12.72 16.89
CA LYS A 244 1.81 -12.18 18.15
C LYS A 244 1.69 -10.66 18.17
N VAL A 245 1.63 -10.02 17.01
CA VAL A 245 1.44 -8.57 16.88
C VAL A 245 0.21 -8.30 16.04
N ALA A 246 -0.53 -7.28 16.37
CA ALA A 246 -1.62 -6.77 15.55
C ALA A 246 -1.54 -5.25 15.41
N ASN A 247 -1.87 -4.77 14.21
CA ASN A 247 -2.12 -3.36 13.96
C ASN A 247 -3.61 -3.08 14.07
N VAL A 248 -3.95 -2.02 14.77
CA VAL A 248 -5.28 -1.41 14.77
C VAL A 248 -5.17 -0.11 14.01
N ASN A 249 -5.82 -0.03 12.87
CA ASN A 249 -5.83 1.14 12.00
C ASN A 249 -7.20 1.79 12.04
N ILE A 250 -7.24 3.11 12.19
CA ILE A 250 -8.46 3.91 12.16
C ILE A 250 -8.32 4.97 11.08
N SER A 251 -9.25 4.97 10.13
CA SER A 251 -9.38 6.03 9.12
C SER A 251 -10.19 7.17 9.71
N VAL A 252 -9.56 8.30 10.00
CA VAL A 252 -10.20 9.48 10.59
C VAL A 252 -10.27 10.60 9.55
N PRO A 253 -11.48 11.00 9.12
CA PRO A 253 -11.66 12.20 8.31
C PRO A 253 -11.28 13.44 9.11
N PHE A 254 -10.30 14.21 8.63
CA PHE A 254 -9.84 15.44 9.28
C PHE A 254 -9.22 16.40 8.26
N GLU A 255 -9.64 17.66 8.25
CA GLU A 255 -9.22 18.62 7.20
C GLU A 255 -7.75 19.01 7.25
N ASP A 256 -7.22 19.23 8.46
CA ASP A 256 -5.82 19.64 8.67
C ASP A 256 -5.02 18.57 9.42
N PRO A 257 -4.11 17.86 8.72
CA PRO A 257 -3.33 16.79 9.36
C PRO A 257 -2.38 17.29 10.44
N LYS A 258 -1.94 18.55 10.40
CA LYS A 258 -1.09 19.14 11.45
C LYS A 258 -1.89 19.44 12.71
N ALA A 259 -3.10 19.98 12.53
CA ALA A 259 -4.03 20.20 13.64
C ALA A 259 -4.44 18.86 14.26
N PHE A 260 -4.67 17.82 13.43
CA PHE A 260 -4.96 16.49 13.94
C PHE A 260 -3.76 15.89 14.72
N ALA A 261 -2.54 16.02 14.21
CA ALA A 261 -1.34 15.59 14.92
C ALA A 261 -1.20 16.29 16.28
N ALA A 262 -1.53 17.58 16.37
CA ALA A 262 -1.54 18.31 17.64
C ALA A 262 -2.62 17.77 18.60
N LEU A 263 -3.82 17.50 18.08
CA LEU A 263 -4.94 17.01 18.86
C LEU A 263 -4.67 15.63 19.48
N VAL A 264 -4.02 14.73 18.73
CA VAL A 264 -3.66 13.39 19.21
C VAL A 264 -2.29 13.31 19.88
N GLY A 265 -1.65 14.44 20.16
CA GLY A 265 -0.34 14.49 20.86
C GLY A 265 0.86 13.98 20.03
N LEU A 266 0.75 13.98 18.70
CA LEU A 266 1.78 13.48 17.79
C LEU A 266 2.45 14.57 16.94
N SER A 267 2.37 15.83 17.35
CA SER A 267 3.06 16.93 16.66
C SER A 267 4.57 16.70 16.59
N GLY A 268 5.12 16.78 15.36
CA GLY A 268 6.56 16.58 15.12
C GLY A 268 7.03 15.13 15.25
N VAL A 269 6.13 14.17 15.48
CA VAL A 269 6.45 12.74 15.48
C VAL A 269 6.44 12.22 14.04
N HIS A 270 7.54 11.63 13.64
CA HIS A 270 7.70 11.00 12.33
C HIS A 270 7.90 9.48 12.53
N GLY A 271 7.03 8.68 11.91
CA GLY A 271 7.06 7.23 12.05
C GLY A 271 6.35 6.73 13.30
N ILE A 272 6.68 5.50 13.70
CA ILE A 272 6.10 4.85 14.87
C ILE A 272 6.80 5.33 16.16
N THR A 273 6.06 5.50 17.24
CA THR A 273 6.58 5.89 18.55
C THR A 273 5.96 5.04 19.66
N SER A 274 6.79 4.59 20.60
CA SER A 274 6.38 3.89 21.83
C SER A 274 6.54 4.77 23.09
N LYS A 275 6.76 6.08 22.93
CA LYS A 275 6.87 6.99 24.07
C LYS A 275 5.53 7.06 24.80
N PRO A 276 5.52 6.85 26.13
CA PRO A 276 4.27 6.80 26.92
C PRO A 276 3.38 8.03 26.70
N GLU A 277 3.96 9.23 26.67
CA GLU A 277 3.22 10.48 26.47
C GLU A 277 2.44 10.51 25.16
N HIS A 278 2.98 9.92 24.08
CA HIS A 278 2.32 9.84 22.78
C HIS A 278 1.24 8.76 22.77
N VAL A 279 1.56 7.59 23.32
CA VAL A 279 0.63 6.46 23.40
C VAL A 279 -0.58 6.83 24.25
N ASP A 280 -0.38 7.44 25.44
CA ASP A 280 -1.44 7.85 26.34
C ASP A 280 -2.32 8.96 25.73
N ALA A 281 -1.74 9.88 24.97
CA ALA A 281 -2.49 10.92 24.28
C ALA A 281 -3.43 10.31 23.22
N VAL A 282 -2.95 9.33 22.43
CA VAL A 282 -3.77 8.62 21.44
C VAL A 282 -4.85 7.78 22.10
N LYS A 283 -4.55 7.03 23.17
CA LYS A 283 -5.53 6.27 23.95
C LYS A 283 -6.67 7.16 24.44
N ARG A 284 -6.32 8.30 25.01
CA ARG A 284 -7.30 9.28 25.50
C ARG A 284 -8.17 9.81 24.37
N TYR A 285 -7.55 10.26 23.27
CA TYR A 285 -8.27 10.76 22.11
C TYR A 285 -9.22 9.70 21.53
N TYR A 286 -8.78 8.45 21.44
CA TYR A 286 -9.64 7.36 20.97
C TYR A 286 -10.89 7.22 21.84
N LYS A 287 -10.73 7.14 23.17
CA LYS A 287 -11.83 6.98 24.11
C LYS A 287 -12.79 8.16 24.13
N GLU A 288 -12.28 9.38 24.10
CA GLU A 288 -13.06 10.59 24.27
C GLU A 288 -13.72 11.07 22.96
N SER A 289 -13.13 10.78 21.80
CA SER A 289 -13.49 11.44 20.55
C SER A 289 -13.82 10.51 19.39
N LEU A 290 -13.32 9.29 19.39
CA LEU A 290 -13.57 8.36 18.29
C LEU A 290 -14.55 7.27 18.67
N ALA A 291 -14.46 6.72 19.88
CA ALA A 291 -15.31 5.65 20.33
C ALA A 291 -16.72 6.15 20.64
N HIS A 292 -17.66 5.93 19.73
CA HIS A 292 -19.07 6.26 19.91
C HIS A 292 -19.69 5.42 21.04
N GLU A 293 -20.62 5.98 21.80
CA GLU A 293 -21.31 5.29 22.91
C GLU A 293 -22.08 4.04 22.47
N ASP A 294 -22.59 4.03 21.22
CA ASP A 294 -23.30 2.89 20.64
C ASP A 294 -22.35 1.75 20.22
N TRP A 295 -21.03 1.96 20.27
CA TRP A 295 -20.09 0.88 19.98
C TRP A 295 -20.03 -0.09 21.16
N PRO A 296 -20.02 -1.41 20.91
CA PRO A 296 -19.73 -2.40 21.95
C PRO A 296 -18.47 -2.05 22.74
N GLN A 297 -18.48 -2.32 24.04
CA GLN A 297 -17.39 -1.95 24.95
C GLN A 297 -16.03 -2.47 24.48
N CYS A 298 -15.98 -3.70 23.96
CA CYS A 298 -14.73 -4.29 23.46
C CYS A 298 -14.05 -3.46 22.37
N TYR A 299 -14.82 -2.73 21.54
CA TYR A 299 -14.22 -1.83 20.54
C TYR A 299 -13.83 -0.48 21.13
N ARG A 300 -14.55 0.00 22.13
CA ARG A 300 -14.19 1.24 22.86
C ARG A 300 -12.91 1.08 23.66
N GLU A 301 -12.58 -0.12 24.09
CA GLU A 301 -11.38 -0.48 24.85
C GLU A 301 -10.24 -0.99 23.97
N LEU A 302 -10.42 -1.06 22.65
CA LEU A 302 -9.47 -1.65 21.70
C LEU A 302 -8.07 -0.99 21.75
N PHE A 303 -7.98 0.28 22.12
CA PHE A 303 -6.73 1.02 22.24
C PHE A 303 -6.11 0.98 23.65
N ASP A 304 -6.71 0.30 24.62
CA ASP A 304 -6.22 0.32 26.01
C ASP A 304 -4.84 -0.33 26.14
N ASP A 305 -4.57 -1.37 25.37
CA ASP A 305 -3.35 -2.15 25.43
C ASP A 305 -2.36 -1.85 24.29
N ILE A 306 -2.59 -0.82 23.47
CA ILE A 306 -1.60 -0.45 22.45
C ILE A 306 -0.30 0.01 23.08
N GLU A 307 0.83 -0.39 22.49
CA GLU A 307 2.18 -0.12 22.98
C GLU A 307 2.93 0.91 22.12
N ALA A 308 2.53 1.08 20.88
CA ALA A 308 3.10 2.07 19.98
C ALA A 308 2.03 2.66 19.07
N VAL A 309 2.28 3.86 18.57
CA VAL A 309 1.34 4.63 17.76
C VAL A 309 2.03 5.28 16.58
N ARG A 310 1.27 5.54 15.53
CA ARG A 310 1.72 6.29 14.36
C ARG A 310 0.55 7.04 13.75
N LEU A 311 0.83 8.24 13.24
CA LEU A 311 -0.12 9.01 12.44
C LEU A 311 0.38 9.10 11.00
N LEU A 312 -0.49 8.76 10.05
CA LEU A 312 -0.23 8.80 8.63
C LEU A 312 -1.27 9.66 7.93
N PRO A 313 -0.96 10.91 7.60
CA PRO A 313 -1.77 11.69 6.67
C PRO A 313 -1.78 10.99 5.30
N VAL A 314 -2.96 10.66 4.80
CA VAL A 314 -3.09 9.96 3.53
C VAL A 314 -3.02 10.94 2.37
N HIS A 315 -2.11 10.69 1.45
CA HIS A 315 -1.90 11.49 0.25
C HIS A 315 -2.18 10.67 -1.00
N MET A 316 -2.57 11.35 -2.06
CA MET A 316 -2.84 10.77 -3.36
C MET A 316 -2.37 11.73 -4.46
N HIS A 317 -1.82 11.20 -5.55
CA HIS A 317 -1.51 12.03 -6.71
C HIS A 317 -2.78 12.37 -7.51
N PRO A 318 -2.88 13.62 -8.05
CA PRO A 318 -4.07 14.06 -8.79
C PRO A 318 -4.18 13.44 -10.18
N MET A 319 -3.17 12.69 -10.62
CA MET A 319 -2.87 12.48 -12.01
C MET A 319 -3.64 11.33 -12.65
N SER A 320 -4.35 11.65 -13.73
CA SER A 320 -4.59 10.76 -14.85
C SER A 320 -3.59 11.09 -15.97
N GLU A 321 -3.42 10.18 -16.94
CA GLU A 321 -2.57 10.42 -18.12
C GLU A 321 -2.93 11.73 -18.85
N VAL A 322 -4.23 12.04 -18.92
CA VAL A 322 -4.77 13.28 -19.53
C VAL A 322 -4.30 14.53 -18.76
N ALA A 323 -4.26 14.46 -17.43
CA ALA A 323 -3.78 15.59 -16.62
C ALA A 323 -2.26 15.79 -16.73
N LEU A 324 -1.49 14.73 -16.94
CA LEU A 324 -0.05 14.82 -17.17
C LEU A 324 0.32 15.56 -18.45
N GLY A 325 -0.42 15.34 -19.54
CA GLY A 325 -0.17 16.00 -20.82
C GLY A 325 -0.45 17.51 -20.80
N GLU A 326 -1.31 17.97 -19.86
CA GLU A 326 -1.80 19.35 -19.88
C GLU A 326 -1.18 20.25 -18.79
N LEU A 327 -0.84 19.76 -17.60
CA LEU A 327 -0.57 20.65 -16.45
C LEU A 327 0.61 20.27 -15.54
N GLY A 328 1.27 19.14 -15.73
CA GLY A 328 2.15 18.63 -14.68
C GLY A 328 3.59 18.36 -15.07
N VAL A 329 3.98 18.52 -16.32
CA VAL A 329 5.32 18.14 -16.81
C VAL A 329 6.22 19.37 -16.92
N VAL A 330 7.45 19.27 -16.43
CA VAL A 330 8.48 20.32 -16.60
C VAL A 330 8.88 20.37 -18.08
N GLU A 331 8.88 21.56 -18.67
CA GLU A 331 9.25 21.75 -20.07
C GLU A 331 10.65 21.20 -20.37
N GLY A 332 10.79 20.42 -21.44
CA GLY A 332 12.04 19.79 -21.83
C GLY A 332 12.47 18.61 -20.98
N SER A 333 11.68 18.19 -19.99
CA SER A 333 12.02 17.02 -19.16
C SER A 333 11.73 15.67 -19.82
N ASP A 334 11.09 15.64 -20.98
CA ASP A 334 10.80 14.39 -21.71
C ASP A 334 12.06 13.65 -22.14
N SER A 335 13.13 14.37 -22.40
CA SER A 335 14.45 13.80 -22.71
C SER A 335 15.31 13.52 -21.45
N LEU A 336 14.77 13.68 -20.25
CA LEU A 336 15.46 13.33 -19.00
C LEU A 336 15.33 11.85 -18.74
N CYS A 337 16.45 11.15 -18.54
CA CYS A 337 16.48 9.73 -18.18
C CYS A 337 16.15 9.54 -16.70
N LEU A 338 14.94 9.95 -16.32
CA LEU A 338 14.34 9.76 -14.99
C LEU A 338 12.95 9.19 -15.17
N VAL A 339 12.61 8.13 -14.42
CA VAL A 339 11.32 7.45 -14.42
C VAL A 339 10.82 7.24 -13.01
N GLY A 340 9.55 7.56 -12.75
CA GLY A 340 8.88 7.28 -11.49
C GLY A 340 8.23 5.89 -11.48
N VAL A 341 8.25 5.22 -10.33
CA VAL A 341 7.55 3.95 -10.09
C VAL A 341 6.77 3.98 -8.76
N GLY A 342 5.65 3.29 -8.72
CA GLY A 342 4.82 3.20 -7.52
C GLY A 342 4.39 4.57 -6.97
N ASP A 343 4.42 4.72 -5.64
CA ASP A 343 3.95 5.93 -4.96
C ASP A 343 4.76 7.20 -5.28
N ALA A 344 5.93 7.09 -5.88
CA ALA A 344 6.65 8.26 -6.37
C ALA A 344 6.00 8.85 -7.64
N LEU A 345 5.25 8.03 -8.38
CA LEU A 345 4.56 8.44 -9.60
C LEU A 345 3.04 8.56 -9.39
N HIS A 346 2.40 7.58 -8.78
CA HIS A 346 0.95 7.43 -8.70
C HIS A 346 0.47 6.95 -7.32
N ALA A 347 0.89 7.62 -6.25
CA ALA A 347 0.44 7.27 -4.89
C ALA A 347 -1.08 7.16 -4.81
N LEU A 348 -1.55 6.06 -4.23
CA LEU A 348 -2.95 5.76 -3.98
C LEU A 348 -3.19 5.59 -2.48
N PRO A 349 -4.39 5.93 -1.97
CA PRO A 349 -4.73 5.70 -0.58
C PRO A 349 -4.67 4.23 -0.18
N PRO A 350 -4.41 3.88 1.10
CA PRO A 350 -4.34 2.49 1.57
C PRO A 350 -5.60 1.67 1.26
N TRP A 351 -6.78 2.29 1.28
CA TRP A 351 -8.04 1.63 0.92
C TRP A 351 -8.18 1.27 -0.56
N SER A 352 -7.24 1.66 -1.41
CA SER A 352 -7.16 1.14 -2.78
C SER A 352 -6.80 -0.35 -2.81
N GLY A 353 -6.06 -0.83 -1.79
CA GLY A 353 -5.52 -2.18 -1.75
C GLY A 353 -4.49 -2.50 -2.85
N THR A 354 -4.15 -1.53 -3.71
CA THR A 354 -3.40 -1.79 -4.95
C THR A 354 -2.04 -1.13 -5.03
N SER A 355 -1.77 -0.07 -4.23
CA SER A 355 -0.57 0.77 -4.39
C SER A 355 0.74 -0.03 -4.31
N GLY A 356 0.92 -0.86 -3.27
CA GLY A 356 2.10 -1.70 -3.11
C GLY A 356 2.25 -2.74 -4.24
N ASN A 357 1.13 -3.28 -4.72
CA ASN A 357 1.08 -4.22 -5.83
C ASN A 357 1.56 -3.56 -7.14
N PHE A 358 1.04 -2.38 -7.45
CA PHE A 358 1.44 -1.64 -8.65
C PHE A 358 2.91 -1.22 -8.59
N ALA A 359 3.39 -0.80 -7.42
CA ALA A 359 4.79 -0.44 -7.23
C ALA A 359 5.76 -1.56 -7.63
N MET A 360 5.44 -2.81 -7.29
CA MET A 360 6.24 -3.97 -7.66
C MET A 360 6.05 -4.35 -9.14
N GLN A 361 4.82 -4.25 -9.65
CA GLN A 361 4.52 -4.52 -11.06
C GLN A 361 5.19 -3.50 -11.98
N ASP A 362 5.16 -2.20 -11.65
CA ASP A 362 5.86 -1.15 -12.41
C ASP A 362 7.35 -1.46 -12.50
N SER A 363 7.95 -1.88 -11.40
CA SER A 363 9.37 -2.24 -11.34
C SER A 363 9.69 -3.44 -12.22
N ALA A 364 8.84 -4.45 -12.23
CA ALA A 364 9.02 -5.63 -13.10
C ALA A 364 8.83 -5.29 -14.58
N ASP A 365 7.86 -4.43 -14.92
CA ASP A 365 7.63 -3.96 -16.28
C ASP A 365 8.81 -3.09 -16.78
N LEU A 366 9.29 -2.18 -15.92
CA LEU A 366 10.47 -1.36 -16.22
C LEU A 366 11.73 -2.24 -16.42
N ALA A 367 11.95 -3.23 -15.54
CA ALA A 367 13.05 -4.18 -15.70
C ALA A 367 12.98 -4.88 -17.06
N THR A 368 11.80 -5.34 -17.46
CA THR A 368 11.59 -5.97 -18.77
C THR A 368 11.99 -5.02 -19.91
N ALA A 369 11.53 -3.78 -19.87
CA ALA A 369 11.84 -2.80 -20.90
C ALA A 369 13.35 -2.46 -20.98
N LEU A 370 14.04 -2.41 -19.83
CA LEU A 370 15.48 -2.17 -19.77
C LEU A 370 16.31 -3.36 -20.27
N LEU A 371 15.89 -4.60 -19.93
CA LEU A 371 16.52 -5.82 -20.40
C LEU A 371 16.34 -5.98 -21.93
N ASP A 372 15.18 -5.64 -22.46
CA ASP A 372 14.92 -5.66 -23.90
C ASP A 372 15.74 -4.58 -24.63
N LEU A 373 15.90 -3.41 -24.02
CA LEU A 373 16.75 -2.35 -24.56
C LEU A 373 18.22 -2.76 -24.60
N GLN A 374 18.70 -3.46 -23.55
CA GLN A 374 20.06 -3.99 -23.45
C GLN A 374 20.37 -4.98 -24.60
N LYS A 375 19.39 -5.78 -25.03
CA LYS A 375 19.57 -6.83 -26.06
C LYS A 375 19.57 -6.28 -27.47
N ARG A 376 19.32 -4.98 -27.70
CA ARG A 376 19.34 -4.39 -29.05
C ARG A 376 20.76 -4.34 -29.58
N GLU A 377 20.93 -4.68 -30.85
CA GLU A 377 22.25 -4.68 -31.52
C GLU A 377 22.91 -3.29 -31.53
N GLU A 378 22.12 -2.23 -31.60
CA GLU A 378 22.57 -0.84 -31.59
C GLU A 378 22.95 -0.34 -30.18
N GLY A 379 22.70 -1.15 -29.16
CA GLY A 379 22.85 -0.73 -27.77
C GLY A 379 21.77 0.27 -27.31
N TRP A 380 22.07 0.97 -26.24
CA TRP A 380 21.16 2.02 -25.70
C TRP A 380 21.80 3.41 -25.89
N SER A 381 20.97 4.41 -25.99
CA SER A 381 21.30 5.85 -25.94
C SER A 381 20.46 6.58 -24.91
N SER A 382 20.85 7.79 -24.52
CA SER A 382 20.02 8.64 -23.64
C SER A 382 18.64 8.89 -24.23
N GLU A 383 18.52 9.04 -25.54
CA GLU A 383 17.23 9.19 -26.21
C GLU A 383 16.37 7.93 -26.10
N SER A 384 16.93 6.73 -26.36
CA SER A 384 16.19 5.48 -26.25
C SER A 384 15.79 5.17 -24.80
N LEU A 385 16.61 5.53 -23.81
CA LEU A 385 16.27 5.44 -22.39
C LEU A 385 15.14 6.37 -22.00
N ALA A 386 15.18 7.61 -22.45
CA ALA A 386 14.11 8.58 -22.19
C ALA A 386 12.78 8.11 -22.79
N LEU A 387 12.78 7.58 -24.02
CA LEU A 387 11.58 7.00 -24.64
C LEU A 387 11.01 5.83 -23.83
N VAL A 388 11.87 4.88 -23.42
CA VAL A 388 11.44 3.76 -22.57
C VAL A 388 10.85 4.27 -21.26
N ALA A 389 11.50 5.24 -20.62
CA ALA A 389 11.01 5.83 -19.38
C ALA A 389 9.61 6.45 -19.56
N ARG A 390 9.38 7.23 -20.63
CA ARG A 390 8.08 7.87 -20.92
C ARG A 390 7.01 6.83 -21.21
N GLU A 391 7.30 5.79 -21.98
CA GLU A 391 6.34 4.74 -22.30
C GLU A 391 5.96 3.93 -21.03
N CYS A 392 6.93 3.65 -20.18
CA CYS A 392 6.68 2.98 -18.90
C CYS A 392 5.80 3.86 -18.00
N GLU A 393 6.13 5.14 -17.79
CA GLU A 393 5.32 6.07 -16.98
C GLU A 393 3.86 6.14 -17.48
N ARG A 394 3.67 6.24 -18.79
CA ARG A 394 2.32 6.26 -19.37
C ARG A 394 1.51 5.00 -18.98
N LYS A 395 2.10 3.81 -19.14
CA LYS A 395 1.45 2.55 -18.77
C LYS A 395 1.15 2.44 -17.27
N PHE A 396 2.04 2.95 -16.42
CA PHE A 396 1.88 2.93 -14.97
C PHE A 396 0.75 3.84 -14.53
N LEU A 397 0.65 5.02 -15.13
CA LEU A 397 -0.42 5.98 -14.87
C LEU A 397 -1.78 5.49 -15.36
N GLU A 398 -1.85 4.89 -16.57
CA GLU A 398 -3.07 4.25 -17.09
C GLU A 398 -3.57 3.15 -16.14
N ARG A 399 -2.66 2.32 -15.61
CA ARG A 399 -2.97 1.28 -14.62
C ARG A 399 -3.55 1.85 -13.33
N ALA A 400 -3.03 2.97 -12.87
CA ALA A 400 -3.43 3.58 -11.61
C ALA A 400 -4.71 4.42 -11.69
N ASP A 401 -5.16 4.83 -12.90
CA ASP A 401 -6.24 5.81 -13.05
C ASP A 401 -7.59 5.28 -12.56
N GLU A 402 -7.98 4.06 -12.92
CA GLU A 402 -9.24 3.49 -12.46
C GLU A 402 -9.28 3.29 -10.94
N PRO A 403 -8.27 2.64 -10.28
CA PRO A 403 -8.21 2.57 -8.82
C PRO A 403 -8.21 3.94 -8.14
N ARG A 404 -7.53 4.93 -8.71
CA ARG A 404 -7.54 6.30 -8.22
C ARG A 404 -8.96 6.89 -8.24
N GLN A 405 -9.68 6.74 -9.34
CA GLN A 405 -11.06 7.23 -9.44
C GLN A 405 -11.98 6.54 -8.42
N ARG A 406 -11.81 5.23 -8.21
CA ARG A 406 -12.54 4.49 -7.17
C ARG A 406 -12.27 5.03 -5.77
N CYS A 407 -11.01 5.35 -5.45
CA CYS A 407 -10.67 5.97 -4.17
C CYS A 407 -11.34 7.32 -3.97
N ILE A 408 -11.43 8.14 -5.02
CA ILE A 408 -12.14 9.44 -4.97
C ILE A 408 -13.63 9.22 -4.70
N ASP A 409 -14.26 8.30 -5.44
CA ASP A 409 -15.68 8.01 -5.30
C ASP A 409 -16.00 7.40 -3.92
N ALA A 410 -15.15 6.51 -3.41
CA ALA A 410 -15.24 5.96 -2.06
C ALA A 410 -15.08 7.03 -0.97
N GLY A 411 -14.12 7.94 -1.12
CA GLY A 411 -13.91 9.05 -0.19
C GLY A 411 -15.11 10.01 -0.13
N LYS A 412 -15.80 10.21 -1.25
CA LYS A 412 -17.07 10.97 -1.27
C LYS A 412 -18.17 10.24 -0.51
N SER A 413 -18.29 8.92 -0.70
CA SER A 413 -19.28 8.09 -0.01
C SER A 413 -19.03 7.99 1.49
N ALA A 414 -17.77 7.98 1.93
CA ALA A 414 -17.41 7.95 3.34
C ALA A 414 -17.76 9.24 4.11
N LYS A 415 -17.92 10.38 3.40
CA LYS A 415 -18.43 11.64 3.97
C LYS A 415 -19.96 11.67 4.09
N ASP A 416 -20.65 10.81 3.34
CA ASP A 416 -22.10 10.71 3.43
C ASP A 416 -22.49 9.86 4.64
N LYS A 417 -23.56 10.26 5.36
CA LYS A 417 -24.08 9.46 6.48
C LYS A 417 -24.42 8.05 6.00
N LEU A 418 -23.99 7.04 6.76
CA LEU A 418 -24.46 5.67 6.60
C LEU A 418 -25.95 5.60 6.89
N THR A 419 -26.77 5.90 5.89
CA THR A 419 -28.22 5.95 6.06
C THR A 419 -28.93 4.64 5.69
N THR A 420 -28.22 3.73 5.01
CA THR A 420 -28.79 2.42 4.62
C THR A 420 -27.72 1.34 4.52
N PRO A 421 -28.03 0.06 4.82
CA PRO A 421 -27.14 -1.09 4.65
C PRO A 421 -26.59 -1.26 3.23
N VAL A 422 -27.28 -0.71 2.23
CA VAL A 422 -26.92 -0.80 0.81
C VAL A 422 -25.66 0.02 0.49
N LYS A 423 -25.51 1.19 1.11
CA LYS A 423 -24.33 2.05 0.90
C LYS A 423 -23.05 1.43 1.48
N ASP A 424 -23.16 0.69 2.56
CA ASP A 424 -22.01 -0.02 3.17
C ASP A 424 -21.50 -1.12 2.26
N TYR A 425 -22.40 -1.85 1.61
CA TYR A 425 -22.03 -2.88 0.64
C TYR A 425 -21.42 -2.28 -0.62
N ASP A 426 -21.94 -1.16 -1.09
CA ASP A 426 -21.38 -0.48 -2.27
C ASP A 426 -19.94 -0.02 -2.01
N PHE A 427 -19.65 0.49 -0.82
CA PHE A 427 -18.29 0.87 -0.44
C PHE A 427 -17.36 -0.36 -0.43
N VAL A 428 -17.67 -1.39 0.35
CA VAL A 428 -16.85 -2.59 0.49
C VAL A 428 -16.70 -3.32 -0.85
N LEU A 429 -17.76 -3.41 -1.63
CA LEU A 429 -17.74 -4.10 -2.91
C LEU A 429 -17.07 -3.29 -4.02
N SER A 430 -17.24 -1.98 -4.06
CA SER A 430 -16.48 -1.12 -4.98
C SER A 430 -14.98 -1.21 -4.71
N HIS A 431 -14.62 -1.37 -3.44
CA HIS A 431 -13.24 -1.55 -3.01
C HIS A 431 -12.68 -2.92 -3.42
N ILE A 432 -13.48 -3.99 -3.29
CA ILE A 432 -13.05 -5.37 -3.57
C ILE A 432 -13.16 -5.72 -5.06
N THR A 433 -14.25 -5.30 -5.73
CA THR A 433 -14.55 -5.69 -7.11
C THR A 433 -14.12 -4.67 -8.14
N GLY A 434 -13.77 -3.48 -7.70
CA GLY A 434 -13.42 -2.40 -8.60
C GLY A 434 -14.59 -1.77 -9.37
N GLN A 435 -15.83 -2.03 -8.99
CA GLN A 435 -16.99 -1.52 -9.73
C GLN A 435 -17.60 -0.27 -9.09
N LYS A 436 -18.04 0.67 -9.93
CA LYS A 436 -18.48 2.02 -9.53
C LYS A 436 -19.78 2.09 -8.75
N SER A 437 -20.63 1.11 -8.82
CA SER A 437 -21.89 1.01 -8.07
C SER A 437 -22.51 -0.37 -8.22
N MET A 438 -23.07 -0.88 -7.14
CA MET A 438 -23.74 -2.18 -7.08
C MET A 438 -24.99 -2.27 -7.97
N PHE A 439 -25.55 -1.13 -8.33
CA PHE A 439 -26.76 -1.06 -9.19
C PHE A 439 -26.44 -0.76 -10.65
N ALA A 440 -25.19 -0.58 -11.02
CA ALA A 440 -24.80 -0.19 -12.36
C ALA A 440 -24.78 -1.35 -13.37
N SER A 441 -24.74 -2.61 -12.92
CA SER A 441 -24.80 -3.77 -13.82
C SER A 441 -25.46 -5.00 -13.19
N VAL A 442 -26.11 -5.81 -14.02
CA VAL A 442 -26.70 -7.10 -13.62
C VAL A 442 -25.61 -8.05 -13.10
N GLU A 443 -24.40 -7.97 -13.63
CA GLU A 443 -23.25 -8.77 -13.20
C GLU A 443 -22.89 -8.49 -11.74
N THR A 444 -22.89 -7.23 -11.32
CA THR A 444 -22.63 -6.86 -9.94
C THR A 444 -23.67 -7.43 -8.99
N PHE A 445 -24.94 -7.45 -9.39
CA PHE A 445 -26.00 -8.07 -8.58
C PHE A 445 -25.73 -9.57 -8.34
N PHE A 446 -25.26 -10.29 -9.36
CA PHE A 446 -24.90 -11.71 -9.22
C PHE A 446 -23.66 -11.89 -8.33
N ILE A 447 -22.63 -11.05 -8.47
CA ILE A 447 -21.43 -11.08 -7.62
C ILE A 447 -21.80 -10.83 -6.17
N VAL A 448 -22.61 -9.81 -5.88
CA VAL A 448 -23.08 -9.50 -4.52
C VAL A 448 -23.91 -10.63 -3.93
N SER A 449 -24.85 -11.17 -4.71
CA SER A 449 -25.67 -12.29 -4.28
C SER A 449 -24.82 -13.53 -4.01
N PHE A 450 -23.81 -13.77 -4.84
CA PHE A 450 -22.83 -14.85 -4.67
C PHE A 450 -21.96 -14.63 -3.42
N LEU A 451 -21.42 -13.45 -3.19
CA LEU A 451 -20.64 -13.11 -2.00
C LEU A 451 -21.48 -13.22 -0.72
N LYS A 452 -22.74 -12.76 -0.74
CA LYS A 452 -23.68 -12.96 0.37
C LYS A 452 -23.93 -14.43 0.65
N THR A 453 -24.09 -15.23 -0.41
CA THR A 453 -24.25 -16.68 -0.28
C THR A 453 -23.00 -17.33 0.30
N LEU A 454 -21.81 -16.96 -0.18
CA LEU A 454 -20.54 -17.44 0.37
C LEU A 454 -20.37 -17.04 1.84
N THR A 455 -20.71 -15.81 2.21
CA THR A 455 -20.69 -15.34 3.60
C THR A 455 -21.62 -16.17 4.48
N TRP A 456 -22.85 -16.43 4.01
CA TRP A 456 -23.84 -17.24 4.70
C TRP A 456 -23.36 -18.70 4.83
N MET A 457 -22.81 -19.30 3.79
CA MET A 457 -22.27 -20.64 3.80
C MET A 457 -21.05 -20.77 4.70
N ASN A 458 -20.11 -19.82 4.67
CA ASN A 458 -18.97 -19.75 5.59
C ASN A 458 -19.41 -19.61 7.05
N TRP A 459 -20.52 -18.90 7.29
CA TRP A 459 -21.09 -18.80 8.62
C TRP A 459 -21.55 -20.16 9.14
N PHE A 460 -22.26 -20.98 8.34
CA PHE A 460 -22.66 -22.35 8.72
C PHE A 460 -21.46 -23.22 9.06
N GLU A 461 -20.35 -23.12 8.31
CA GLU A 461 -19.14 -23.88 8.58
C GLU A 461 -18.43 -23.48 9.88
N ASN A 462 -18.43 -22.19 10.21
CA ASN A 462 -17.65 -21.70 11.36
C ASN A 462 -18.41 -21.68 12.69
N TYR A 463 -19.72 -21.62 12.65
CA TYR A 463 -20.56 -21.46 13.86
C TYR A 463 -21.51 -22.65 14.09
N GLY A 464 -21.37 -23.72 13.35
CA GLY A 464 -21.95 -25.03 13.57
C GLY A 464 -23.47 -25.04 13.75
N LEU A 465 -24.19 -25.36 12.71
CA LEU A 465 -25.44 -26.12 12.79
C LEU A 465 -25.30 -27.38 11.96
#